data_468cf4be28eb08c5a60d933ca396b749
#
_entry.id   468cf4be28eb08c5a60d933ca396b749
#
_cell.length_a   1.000
_cell.length_b   1.000
_cell.length_c   1.000
_cell.angle_alpha   90.00
_cell.angle_beta   90.00
_cell.angle_gamma   90.00
#
_symmetry.space_group_name_H-M   'P 1'
#
loop_
_entity.id
_entity.type
_entity.pdbx_description
1 polymer ?
#
loop_
_entity_poly.entity_id
_entity_poly.type
_entity_poly.pdbx_seq_one_letter_code
_entity_poly.pdbx_strand_id
1 'polypeptide(L)'
;MSCLSVVGVACGETAFSMLSQDPAFAPERLYQYIEKDTGETIHVCTWEWVDWTDFGENETEVNWVRSILMLLDQHEDPDDVRFGYKIVRMNEFYEGYAVEFNPPGEAFELSLKVSLDIPSDADLVL
;
A
#
# COMPACT_ATOMS: atom_id res chain seq x y z
N MET A 1 -6.70 -21.28 11.31
CA MET A 1 -7.08 -21.04 9.90
C MET A 1 -6.89 -19.57 9.60
N SER A 2 -6.10 -19.27 8.59
CA SER A 2 -5.85 -17.89 8.20
C SER A 2 -6.97 -17.37 7.30
N CYS A 3 -7.30 -16.08 7.44
CA CYS A 3 -8.24 -15.42 6.55
C CYS A 3 -7.49 -14.82 5.37
N LEU A 4 -8.06 -14.93 4.18
CA LEU A 4 -7.54 -14.26 3.01
C LEU A 4 -7.97 -12.78 3.01
N SER A 5 -7.11 -11.93 2.51
CA SER A 5 -7.34 -10.48 2.50
C SER A 5 -7.07 -9.88 1.13
N VAL A 6 -7.77 -8.80 0.85
CA VAL A 6 -7.44 -7.88 -0.24
C VAL A 6 -6.67 -6.72 0.40
N VAL A 7 -5.51 -6.40 -0.16
CA VAL A 7 -4.62 -5.38 0.38
C VAL A 7 -4.20 -4.44 -0.74
N GLY A 8 -4.25 -3.14 -0.46
CA GLY A 8 -3.72 -2.11 -1.35
C GLY A 8 -2.81 -1.17 -0.58
N VAL A 9 -1.67 -0.83 -1.18
CA VAL A 9 -0.74 0.15 -0.62
C VAL A 9 -0.48 1.21 -1.68
N ALA A 10 -0.87 2.44 -1.38
CA ALA A 10 -0.48 3.60 -2.17
C ALA A 10 0.72 4.25 -1.50
N CYS A 11 1.75 4.56 -2.25
CA CYS A 11 2.98 5.11 -1.68
C CYS A 11 3.68 6.04 -2.68
N GLY A 12 4.39 7.01 -2.11
CA GLY A 12 5.21 7.93 -2.90
C GLY A 12 6.46 7.26 -3.45
N GLU A 13 7.22 8.01 -4.23
CA GLU A 13 8.39 7.51 -4.97
C GLU A 13 9.45 6.91 -4.06
N THR A 14 9.82 7.62 -3.00
CA THR A 14 10.85 7.14 -2.06
C THR A 14 10.35 5.94 -1.27
N ALA A 15 9.10 5.97 -0.82
CA ALA A 15 8.49 4.86 -0.11
C ALA A 15 8.49 3.60 -0.97
N PHE A 16 8.11 3.72 -2.24
CA PHE A 16 8.10 2.61 -3.18
C PHE A 16 9.51 2.04 -3.40
N SER A 17 10.48 2.93 -3.54
CA SER A 17 11.90 2.54 -3.68
C SER A 17 12.36 1.71 -2.49
N MET A 18 11.99 2.11 -1.28
CA MET A 18 12.34 1.38 -0.06
C MET A 18 11.68 0.00 -0.02
N LEU A 19 10.39 -0.07 -0.34
CA LEU A 19 9.66 -1.34 -0.40
C LEU A 19 10.27 -2.30 -1.42
N SER A 20 10.70 -1.78 -2.56
CA SER A 20 11.21 -2.58 -3.68
C SER A 20 12.61 -3.14 -3.47
N GLN A 21 13.29 -2.78 -2.37
CA GLN A 21 14.65 -3.24 -2.10
C GLN A 21 14.76 -4.72 -1.75
N ASP A 22 13.68 -5.32 -1.26
CA ASP A 22 13.69 -6.73 -0.86
C ASP A 22 12.89 -7.56 -1.88
N PRO A 23 13.44 -8.67 -2.38
CA PRO A 23 12.72 -9.53 -3.32
C PRO A 23 11.46 -10.18 -2.74
N ALA A 24 11.30 -10.19 -1.42
CA ALA A 24 10.05 -10.65 -0.80
C ALA A 24 8.87 -9.73 -1.12
N PHE A 25 9.12 -8.47 -1.50
CA PHE A 25 8.06 -7.55 -1.91
C PHE A 25 7.61 -7.90 -3.33
N ALA A 26 6.46 -8.54 -3.43
CA ALA A 26 5.96 -9.09 -4.69
C ALA A 26 4.44 -8.85 -4.84
N PRO A 27 4.01 -7.59 -5.01
CA PRO A 27 2.59 -7.32 -5.24
C PRO A 27 2.12 -7.99 -6.53
N GLU A 28 0.84 -8.37 -6.56
CA GLU A 28 0.26 -8.99 -7.75
C GLU A 28 0.13 -8.00 -8.90
N ARG A 29 -0.20 -6.75 -8.59
CA ARG A 29 -0.34 -5.69 -9.59
C ARG A 29 0.26 -4.40 -9.07
N LEU A 30 0.79 -3.62 -10.01
CA LEU A 30 1.31 -2.29 -9.75
C LEU A 30 0.59 -1.30 -10.66
N TYR A 31 0.15 -0.21 -10.06
CA TYR A 31 -0.43 0.93 -10.77
C TYR A 31 0.36 2.17 -10.40
N GLN A 32 0.24 3.22 -11.19
CA GLN A 32 0.78 4.52 -10.83
C GLN A 32 -0.13 5.63 -11.33
N TYR A 33 -0.12 6.74 -10.63
CA TYR A 33 -0.80 7.95 -11.06
C TYR A 33 0.01 9.15 -10.61
N ILE A 34 -0.31 10.32 -11.18
CA ILE A 34 0.35 11.58 -10.82
C ILE A 34 -0.53 12.31 -9.81
N GLU A 35 0.04 12.65 -8.67
CA GLU A 35 -0.64 13.45 -7.67
C GLU A 35 -0.73 14.89 -8.18
N LYS A 36 -1.96 15.46 -8.20
CA LYS A 36 -2.25 16.72 -8.90
C LYS A 36 -1.61 17.94 -8.28
N ASP A 37 -1.51 17.97 -6.95
CA ASP A 37 -1.02 19.15 -6.24
C ASP A 37 0.51 19.28 -6.31
N THR A 38 1.23 18.17 -6.37
CA THR A 38 2.68 18.15 -6.31
C THR A 38 3.34 17.68 -7.61
N GLY A 39 2.60 17.01 -8.49
CA GLY A 39 3.16 16.39 -9.69
C GLY A 39 3.99 15.15 -9.42
N GLU A 40 4.01 14.66 -8.19
CA GLU A 40 4.74 13.46 -7.82
C GLU A 40 4.03 12.18 -8.25
N THR A 41 4.80 11.15 -8.58
CA THR A 41 4.25 9.84 -8.92
C THR A 41 3.87 9.07 -7.68
N ILE A 42 2.66 8.55 -7.65
CA ILE A 42 2.17 7.68 -6.58
C ILE A 42 2.05 6.27 -7.14
N HIS A 43 2.65 5.32 -6.44
CA HIS A 43 2.62 3.90 -6.79
C HIS A 43 1.54 3.20 -5.98
N VAL A 44 0.76 2.33 -6.62
CA VAL A 44 -0.29 1.57 -5.95
C VAL A 44 0.00 0.09 -6.15
N CYS A 45 0.26 -0.61 -5.05
CA CYS A 45 0.55 -2.04 -5.03
C CYS A 45 -0.67 -2.78 -4.51
N THR A 46 -1.07 -3.85 -5.19
CA THR A 46 -2.26 -4.60 -4.77
C THR A 46 -1.98 -6.08 -4.66
N TRP A 47 -2.66 -6.70 -3.69
CA TRP A 47 -2.71 -8.13 -3.47
C TRP A 47 -4.17 -8.52 -3.32
N GLU A 48 -4.63 -9.55 -3.98
CA GLU A 48 -6.01 -10.00 -3.87
C GLU A 48 -6.04 -11.42 -3.28
N TRP A 49 -6.81 -11.56 -2.18
CA TRP A 49 -7.07 -12.83 -1.53
C TRP A 49 -5.77 -13.56 -1.14
N VAL A 50 -4.90 -12.83 -0.44
CA VAL A 50 -3.64 -13.34 0.09
C VAL A 50 -3.73 -13.50 1.61
N ASP A 51 -2.90 -14.38 2.15
CA ASP A 51 -2.76 -14.53 3.59
C ASP A 51 -1.89 -13.40 4.14
N TRP A 52 -2.54 -12.34 4.58
CA TRP A 52 -1.85 -11.14 5.09
C TRP A 52 -1.83 -11.15 6.63
N THR A 53 -1.10 -12.12 7.19
CA THR A 53 -0.94 -12.24 8.64
C THR A 53 0.53 -12.44 8.99
N ASP A 54 0.87 -12.18 10.25
CA ASP A 54 2.25 -12.32 10.75
C ASP A 54 2.72 -13.77 10.76
N PHE A 55 1.82 -14.72 10.61
CA PHE A 55 2.12 -16.16 10.71
C PHE A 55 1.69 -16.94 9.46
N GLY A 56 1.29 -16.22 8.40
CA GLY A 56 0.77 -16.83 7.19
C GLY A 56 1.83 -17.11 6.14
N GLU A 57 1.39 -17.54 4.96
CA GLU A 57 2.27 -17.88 3.84
C GLU A 57 3.09 -16.67 3.35
N ASN A 58 2.54 -15.46 3.49
CA ASN A 58 3.19 -14.23 3.07
C ASN A 58 3.90 -13.52 4.24
N GLU A 59 4.19 -14.23 5.31
CA GLU A 59 4.77 -13.64 6.52
C GLU A 59 5.99 -12.76 6.23
N THR A 60 6.90 -13.23 5.41
CA THR A 60 8.13 -12.50 5.08
C THR A 60 7.80 -11.17 4.39
N GLU A 61 6.90 -11.21 3.42
CA GLU A 61 6.45 -10.01 2.71
C GLU A 61 5.70 -9.05 3.64
N VAL A 62 4.77 -9.59 4.43
CA VAL A 62 4.00 -8.78 5.38
C VAL A 62 4.91 -8.07 6.37
N ASN A 63 5.85 -8.79 6.94
CA ASN A 63 6.78 -8.23 7.92
C ASN A 63 7.70 -7.20 7.29
N TRP A 64 8.14 -7.42 6.05
CA TRP A 64 8.93 -6.45 5.31
C TRP A 64 8.15 -5.16 5.07
N VAL A 65 6.93 -5.26 4.53
CA VAL A 65 6.08 -4.09 4.28
C VAL A 65 5.85 -3.32 5.58
N ARG A 66 5.47 -4.01 6.65
CA ARG A 66 5.21 -3.37 7.94
C ARG A 66 6.44 -2.64 8.48
N SER A 67 7.63 -3.24 8.36
CA SER A 67 8.86 -2.61 8.82
C SER A 67 9.17 -1.32 8.06
N ILE A 68 8.93 -1.30 6.74
CA ILE A 68 9.12 -0.10 5.93
C ILE A 68 8.09 0.97 6.30
N LEU A 69 6.82 0.60 6.48
CA LEU A 69 5.79 1.56 6.88
C LEU A 69 6.11 2.20 8.24
N MET A 70 6.66 1.43 9.17
CA MET A 70 7.11 1.96 10.46
C MET A 70 8.26 2.97 10.31
N LEU A 71 9.19 2.72 9.39
CA LEU A 71 10.25 3.67 9.08
C LEU A 71 9.68 4.97 8.48
N LEU A 72 8.70 4.83 7.58
CA LEU A 72 8.05 5.99 6.96
C LEU A 72 7.26 6.82 7.98
N ASP A 73 6.74 6.20 9.02
CA ASP A 73 6.06 6.92 10.11
C ASP A 73 7.00 7.86 10.87
N GLN A 74 8.29 7.65 10.78
CA GLN A 74 9.30 8.49 11.45
C GLN A 74 9.68 9.71 10.63
N HIS A 75 9.20 9.83 9.40
CA HIS A 75 9.49 10.98 8.55
C HIS A 75 8.78 12.23 9.09
N GLU A 76 9.52 13.32 9.29
CA GLU A 76 9.01 14.49 9.99
C GLU A 76 8.24 15.46 9.12
N ASP A 77 8.48 15.49 7.80
CA ASP A 77 7.80 16.44 6.90
C ASP A 77 6.45 15.89 6.43
N PRO A 78 5.31 16.42 6.95
CA PRO A 78 3.99 15.92 6.58
C PRO A 78 3.59 16.24 5.14
N ASP A 79 4.32 17.14 4.48
CA ASP A 79 4.00 17.56 3.10
C ASP A 79 4.84 16.83 2.05
N ASP A 80 5.83 16.03 2.47
CA ASP A 80 6.69 15.32 1.53
C ASP A 80 6.03 14.00 1.10
N VAL A 81 5.23 14.07 0.04
CA VAL A 81 4.47 12.92 -0.47
C VAL A 81 5.35 11.77 -0.96
N ARG A 82 6.63 12.02 -1.24
CA ARG A 82 7.57 10.95 -1.63
C ARG A 82 7.71 9.90 -0.54
N PHE A 83 7.54 10.29 0.72
CA PHE A 83 7.60 9.43 1.90
C PHE A 83 6.21 9.01 2.39
N GLY A 84 5.16 9.35 1.64
CA GLY A 84 3.79 9.03 2.04
C GLY A 84 3.42 7.59 1.77
N TYR A 85 2.53 7.06 2.61
CA TYR A 85 1.89 5.77 2.37
C TYR A 85 0.45 5.79 2.86
N LYS A 86 -0.35 4.96 2.24
CA LYS A 86 -1.69 4.62 2.69
C LYS A 86 -1.94 3.15 2.38
N ILE A 87 -2.30 2.38 3.39
CA ILE A 87 -2.61 0.96 3.24
C ILE A 87 -4.07 0.73 3.59
N VAL A 88 -4.77 -0.02 2.75
CA VAL A 88 -6.14 -0.46 3.01
C VAL A 88 -6.18 -1.98 2.95
N ARG A 89 -6.97 -2.57 3.84
CA ARG A 89 -7.06 -4.03 3.95
C ARG A 89 -8.46 -4.45 4.36
N MET A 90 -8.93 -5.55 3.79
CA MET A 90 -10.20 -6.15 4.16
C MET A 90 -10.10 -7.68 4.01
N ASN A 91 -10.59 -8.42 4.99
CA ASN A 91 -10.56 -9.88 4.93
C ASN A 91 -11.73 -10.45 4.11
N GLU A 92 -11.71 -11.75 3.84
CA GLU A 92 -12.70 -12.43 2.99
C GLU A 92 -14.13 -12.41 3.56
N PHE A 93 -14.30 -12.09 4.83
CA PHE A 93 -15.61 -11.97 5.47
C PHE A 93 -16.12 -10.53 5.46
N TYR A 94 -15.44 -9.65 4.76
CA TYR A 94 -15.72 -8.20 4.75
C TYR A 94 -15.68 -7.57 6.15
N GLU A 95 -14.92 -8.19 7.03
CA GLU A 95 -14.62 -7.69 8.36
C GLU A 95 -13.17 -7.23 8.41
N GLY A 96 -12.80 -6.55 9.49
CA GLY A 96 -11.43 -6.12 9.67
C GLY A 96 -10.96 -5.10 8.65
N TYR A 97 -11.89 -4.34 8.05
CA TYR A 97 -11.53 -3.23 7.17
C TYR A 97 -10.65 -2.25 7.93
N ALA A 98 -9.46 -2.05 7.43
CA ALA A 98 -8.49 -1.18 8.08
C ALA A 98 -7.91 -0.22 7.06
N VAL A 99 -7.75 1.04 7.47
CA VAL A 99 -7.07 2.07 6.69
C VAL A 99 -6.01 2.67 7.60
N GLU A 100 -4.77 2.62 7.18
CA GLU A 100 -3.66 3.25 7.89
C GLU A 100 -2.90 4.13 6.92
N PHE A 101 -2.35 5.23 7.42
CA PHE A 101 -1.55 6.15 6.62
C PHE A 101 -0.62 6.96 7.52
N ASN A 102 0.46 7.47 6.94
CA ASN A 102 1.22 8.53 7.59
C ASN A 102 0.72 9.90 7.07
N PRO A 103 1.07 11.02 7.72
CA PRO A 103 0.56 12.34 7.31
C PRO A 103 0.73 12.65 5.83
N PRO A 104 1.90 12.44 5.18
CA PRO A 104 2.01 12.74 3.75
C PRO A 104 1.14 11.85 2.85
N GLY A 105 0.73 10.68 3.32
CA GLY A 105 -0.09 9.75 2.54
C GLY A 105 -1.59 9.85 2.78
N GLU A 106 -2.03 10.70 3.69
CA GLU A 106 -3.44 10.78 4.10
C GLU A 106 -4.38 11.00 2.92
N ALA A 107 -4.01 11.86 1.99
CA ALA A 107 -4.84 12.23 0.85
C ALA A 107 -4.69 11.32 -0.37
N PHE A 108 -3.89 10.26 -0.28
CA PHE A 108 -3.72 9.34 -1.42
C PHE A 108 -5.04 8.67 -1.79
N GLU A 109 -5.31 8.58 -3.09
CA GLU A 109 -6.55 8.02 -3.60
C GLU A 109 -6.48 6.50 -3.64
N LEU A 110 -6.96 5.88 -2.59
CA LEU A 110 -7.06 4.43 -2.49
C LEU A 110 -8.16 4.09 -1.51
N SER A 111 -9.12 3.29 -1.93
CA SER A 111 -10.19 2.83 -1.07
C SER A 111 -10.59 1.40 -1.41
N LEU A 112 -11.36 0.80 -0.51
CA LEU A 112 -11.85 -0.56 -0.63
C LEU A 112 -13.36 -0.53 -0.54
N LYS A 113 -14.02 -1.14 -1.52
CA LYS A 113 -15.46 -1.38 -1.49
C LYS A 113 -15.69 -2.89 -1.60
N VAL A 114 -16.33 -3.34 -2.66
CA VAL A 114 -16.41 -4.77 -2.99
C VAL A 114 -15.08 -5.21 -3.61
N SER A 115 -14.37 -4.27 -4.24
CA SER A 115 -13.03 -4.45 -4.79
C SER A 115 -12.21 -3.20 -4.50
N LEU A 116 -10.91 -3.27 -4.75
CA LEU A 116 -10.06 -2.09 -4.62
C LEU A 116 -10.53 -1.01 -5.58
N ASP A 117 -10.69 0.21 -5.06
CA ASP A 117 -11.08 1.39 -5.81
C ASP A 117 -9.82 2.24 -6.01
N ILE A 118 -9.32 2.22 -7.24
CA ILE A 118 -8.10 2.89 -7.66
C ILE A 118 -8.51 4.06 -8.54
N PRO A 119 -7.77 5.20 -8.55
CA PRO A 119 -8.08 6.31 -9.42
C PRO A 119 -8.28 5.86 -10.87
N SER A 120 -9.31 6.40 -11.53
CA SER A 120 -9.65 6.01 -12.90
C SER A 120 -8.57 6.35 -13.91
N ASP A 121 -7.69 7.30 -13.58
CA ASP A 121 -6.55 7.70 -14.42
C ASP A 121 -5.25 6.97 -14.06
N ALA A 122 -5.30 5.99 -13.15
CA ALA A 122 -4.13 5.20 -12.79
C ALA A 122 -3.79 4.23 -13.91
N ASP A 123 -2.50 4.14 -14.23
CA ASP A 123 -1.98 3.25 -15.24
C ASP A 123 -1.48 1.94 -14.62
N LEU A 124 -1.87 0.83 -15.20
CA LEU A 124 -1.35 -0.48 -14.81
C LEU A 124 0.09 -0.60 -15.33
N VAL A 125 1.02 -0.88 -14.42
CA VAL A 125 2.45 -0.97 -14.71
C VAL A 125 2.91 -2.42 -14.75
N LEU A 126 2.18 -3.31 -14.05
CA LEU A 126 2.55 -4.72 -13.96
C LEU A 126 1.34 -5.62 -14.14
#